data_3425db49c5ac73ef0211a965762f47f9
#
_entry.id   3425db49c5ac73ef0211a965762f47f9
#
_cell.length_a   1.000
_cell.length_b   1.000
_cell.length_c   1.000
_cell.angle_alpha   90.00
_cell.angle_beta   90.00
_cell.angle_gamma   90.00
#
_symmetry.space_group_name_H-M   'P 1'
#
loop_
_entity.id
_entity.type
_entity.pdbx_description
1 polymer ?
#
loop_
_entity_poly.entity_id
_entity_poly.type
_entity_poly.pdbx_seq_one_letter_code
_entity_poly.pdbx_strand_id
1 'polypeptide(L)'
;MSGFVHLHVHSEYSLLDGACRIPGLVDTAIELGQTAVAITDHGAMYGVIDFYKAAKAKGIKPIIGCEVYVAPRTHLDKVHEYDSESRHLVLLCKNNVGYQNLIQLVSLAWTEGFYNKPRVDDEQLRRYSDGLIALSACLAGEIPRRLLAGEYEAAKQKALQYQEIFGEGNFYLELQDHGIREQKYINPMI
;
A
#
# COMPACT_ATOMS: atom_id res chain seq x y z
N MET A 1 22.22 -12.87 9.19
CA MET A 1 20.77 -12.69 9.19
C MET A 1 20.47 -11.61 8.17
N SER A 2 19.57 -11.87 7.24
CA SER A 2 19.11 -10.86 6.27
C SER A 2 18.40 -9.74 7.04
N GLY A 3 18.85 -8.48 6.92
CA GLY A 3 18.12 -7.31 7.43
C GLY A 3 16.91 -6.94 6.60
N PHE A 4 16.53 -7.74 5.59
CA PHE A 4 15.44 -7.47 4.67
C PHE A 4 14.09 -7.98 5.20
N VAL A 5 13.04 -7.21 4.98
CA VAL A 5 11.66 -7.53 5.32
C VAL A 5 10.76 -7.15 4.15
N HIS A 6 9.91 -8.07 3.69
CA HIS A 6 8.89 -7.76 2.68
C HIS A 6 7.80 -6.88 3.30
N LEU A 7 7.62 -5.67 2.75
CA LEU A 7 6.65 -4.67 3.22
C LEU A 7 5.45 -4.49 2.29
N HIS A 8 5.47 -5.05 1.08
CA HIS A 8 4.39 -4.97 0.09
C HIS A 8 4.11 -6.39 -0.43
N VAL A 9 3.07 -7.02 0.10
CA VAL A 9 2.75 -8.44 -0.16
C VAL A 9 1.24 -8.63 -0.27
N HIS A 10 0.80 -9.29 -1.34
CA HIS A 10 -0.59 -9.67 -1.57
C HIS A 10 -0.80 -11.14 -1.19
N SER A 11 -1.81 -11.40 -0.36
CA SER A 11 -2.22 -12.75 0.00
C SER A 11 -3.32 -13.28 -0.92
N GLU A 12 -3.78 -14.49 -0.64
CA GLU A 12 -4.93 -15.13 -1.30
C GLU A 12 -6.23 -14.31 -1.21
N TYR A 13 -6.29 -13.29 -0.36
CA TYR A 13 -7.41 -12.35 -0.25
C TYR A 13 -7.38 -11.22 -1.29
N SER A 14 -6.28 -11.06 -2.02
CA SER A 14 -6.20 -10.25 -3.26
C SER A 14 -6.66 -11.11 -4.44
N LEU A 15 -7.97 -11.31 -4.57
CA LEU A 15 -8.63 -12.38 -5.31
C LEU A 15 -8.22 -12.58 -6.78
N LEU A 16 -7.71 -11.54 -7.45
CA LEU A 16 -7.37 -11.62 -8.88
C LEU A 16 -5.90 -11.98 -9.14
N ASP A 17 -4.99 -11.65 -8.21
CA ASP A 17 -3.55 -11.74 -8.43
C ASP A 17 -2.74 -12.23 -7.22
N GLY A 18 -3.35 -12.31 -6.03
CA GLY A 18 -2.70 -12.81 -4.82
C GLY A 18 -2.61 -14.34 -4.80
N ALA A 19 -1.40 -14.89 -4.91
CA ALA A 19 -1.15 -16.32 -4.87
C ALA A 19 -0.63 -16.83 -3.51
N CYS A 20 -0.21 -15.93 -2.62
CA CYS A 20 0.41 -16.29 -1.34
C CYS A 20 -0.66 -16.70 -0.32
N ARG A 21 -0.75 -17.99 -0.02
CA ARG A 21 -1.56 -18.45 1.12
C ARG A 21 -0.89 -18.05 2.42
N ILE A 22 -1.66 -17.52 3.38
CA ILE A 22 -1.15 -16.95 4.62
C ILE A 22 -0.20 -17.89 5.38
N PRO A 23 -0.50 -19.18 5.61
CA PRO A 23 0.44 -20.07 6.29
C PRO A 23 1.78 -20.20 5.57
N GLY A 24 1.74 -20.38 4.24
CA GLY A 24 2.94 -20.49 3.40
C GLY A 24 3.75 -19.20 3.33
N LEU A 25 3.09 -18.04 3.28
CA LEU A 25 3.74 -16.73 3.34
C LEU A 25 4.58 -16.57 4.61
N VAL A 26 3.99 -16.91 5.76
CA VAL A 26 4.69 -16.83 7.05
C VAL A 26 5.85 -17.81 7.13
N ASP A 27 5.67 -19.06 6.64
CA ASP A 27 6.72 -20.08 6.61
C ASP A 27 7.90 -19.64 5.75
N THR A 28 7.63 -19.19 4.52
CA THR A 28 8.66 -18.73 3.59
C THR A 28 9.43 -17.53 4.16
N ALA A 29 8.75 -16.57 4.81
CA ALA A 29 9.45 -15.45 5.45
C ALA A 29 10.43 -15.91 6.53
N ILE A 30 10.07 -16.89 7.33
CA ILE A 30 10.95 -17.50 8.36
C ILE A 30 12.11 -18.25 7.70
N GLU A 31 11.85 -19.08 6.68
CA GLU A 31 12.88 -19.82 5.94
C GLU A 31 13.91 -18.89 5.29
N LEU A 32 13.49 -17.72 4.82
CA LEU A 32 14.35 -16.66 4.29
C LEU A 32 15.09 -15.86 5.39
N GLY A 33 14.88 -16.19 6.66
CA GLY A 33 15.53 -15.54 7.80
C GLY A 33 15.01 -14.12 8.08
N GLN A 34 13.80 -13.79 7.62
CA GLN A 34 13.17 -12.51 7.93
C GLN A 34 12.64 -12.50 9.37
N THR A 35 12.73 -11.35 10.02
CA THR A 35 12.24 -11.15 11.38
C THR A 35 10.82 -10.60 11.44
N ALA A 36 10.32 -10.13 10.30
CA ALA A 36 8.97 -9.57 10.12
C ALA A 36 8.49 -9.84 8.69
N VAL A 37 7.20 -9.72 8.46
CA VAL A 37 6.59 -9.73 7.11
C VAL A 37 5.31 -8.91 7.16
N ALA A 38 4.98 -8.23 6.06
CA ALA A 38 3.74 -7.48 5.94
C ALA A 38 2.67 -8.25 5.16
N ILE A 39 1.41 -7.82 5.35
CA ILE A 39 0.28 -8.11 4.47
C ILE A 39 -0.29 -6.77 3.99
N THR A 40 -0.48 -6.63 2.68
CA THR A 40 -0.95 -5.38 2.05
C THR A 40 -1.89 -5.67 0.90
N ASP A 41 -2.97 -6.43 1.16
CA ASP A 41 -3.94 -6.82 0.15
C ASP A 41 -4.62 -5.62 -0.52
N HIS A 42 -5.10 -5.79 -1.73
CA HIS A 42 -5.75 -4.77 -2.55
C HIS A 42 -7.07 -4.30 -1.94
N GLY A 43 -7.11 -3.05 -1.47
CA GLY A 43 -8.31 -2.34 -1.04
C GLY A 43 -9.10 -3.01 0.08
N ALA A 44 -8.52 -3.97 0.79
CA ALA A 44 -9.20 -4.77 1.81
C ALA A 44 -8.26 -5.23 2.92
N MET A 45 -8.84 -5.56 4.08
CA MET A 45 -8.13 -6.08 5.25
C MET A 45 -8.68 -7.46 5.67
N TYR A 46 -9.20 -8.25 4.72
CA TYR A 46 -9.91 -9.51 5.04
C TYR A 46 -8.99 -10.55 5.69
N GLY A 47 -7.74 -10.65 5.23
CA GLY A 47 -6.75 -11.62 5.70
C GLY A 47 -5.99 -11.23 6.97
N VAL A 48 -6.14 -10.00 7.48
CA VAL A 48 -5.22 -9.48 8.52
C VAL A 48 -5.28 -10.23 9.84
N ILE A 49 -6.44 -10.73 10.24
CA ILE A 49 -6.60 -11.48 11.50
C ILE A 49 -5.96 -12.87 11.41
N ASP A 50 -6.18 -13.57 10.30
CA ASP A 50 -5.58 -14.88 10.06
C ASP A 50 -4.06 -14.77 9.93
N PHE A 51 -3.59 -13.75 9.19
CA PHE A 51 -2.17 -13.43 9.09
C PHE A 51 -1.54 -13.11 10.45
N TYR A 52 -2.17 -12.24 11.25
CA TYR A 52 -1.68 -11.90 12.58
C TYR A 52 -1.54 -13.14 13.47
N LYS A 53 -2.58 -14.00 13.52
CA LYS A 53 -2.55 -15.24 14.30
C LYS A 53 -1.45 -16.19 13.83
N ALA A 54 -1.32 -16.40 12.51
CA ALA A 54 -0.31 -17.27 11.93
C ALA A 54 1.12 -16.79 12.25
N ALA A 55 1.40 -15.50 12.05
CA ALA A 55 2.70 -14.89 12.32
C ALA A 55 3.04 -14.95 13.83
N LYS A 56 2.10 -14.60 14.70
CA LYS A 56 2.31 -14.65 16.16
C LYS A 56 2.57 -16.06 16.66
N ALA A 57 1.85 -17.06 16.16
CA ALA A 57 2.04 -18.45 16.53
C ALA A 57 3.43 -18.98 16.17
N LYS A 58 4.07 -18.42 15.14
CA LYS A 58 5.41 -18.80 14.65
C LYS A 58 6.52 -17.85 15.12
N GLY A 59 6.21 -16.83 15.93
CA GLY A 59 7.19 -15.93 16.53
C GLY A 59 7.78 -14.89 15.58
N ILE A 60 7.21 -14.70 14.35
CA ILE A 60 7.60 -13.64 13.44
C ILE A 60 6.72 -12.40 13.66
N LYS A 61 7.29 -11.19 13.49
CA LYS A 61 6.55 -9.94 13.65
C LYS A 61 5.59 -9.70 12.47
N PRO A 62 4.25 -9.68 12.69
CA PRO A 62 3.31 -9.27 11.66
C PRO A 62 3.32 -7.76 11.50
N ILE A 63 3.33 -7.28 10.25
CA ILE A 63 3.11 -5.88 9.88
C ILE A 63 1.79 -5.83 9.14
N ILE A 64 0.79 -5.15 9.71
CA ILE A 64 -0.53 -5.01 9.12
C ILE A 64 -0.55 -3.81 8.19
N GLY A 65 -1.10 -3.98 7.00
CA GLY A 65 -1.25 -2.93 6.02
C GLY A 65 -2.36 -3.21 5.01
N CYS A 66 -2.47 -2.33 4.04
CA CYS A 66 -3.37 -2.44 2.89
C CYS A 66 -2.80 -1.62 1.73
N GLU A 67 -2.87 -2.13 0.51
CA GLU A 67 -2.66 -1.32 -0.68
C GLU A 67 -3.99 -0.66 -1.04
N VAL A 68 -4.16 0.61 -0.65
CA VAL A 68 -5.39 1.36 -0.93
C VAL A 68 -5.40 1.92 -2.34
N TYR A 69 -6.60 2.12 -2.86
CA TYR A 69 -6.82 2.81 -4.13
C TYR A 69 -7.09 4.29 -3.86
N VAL A 70 -6.28 5.18 -4.45
CA VAL A 70 -6.44 6.63 -4.32
C VAL A 70 -7.17 7.16 -5.55
N ALA A 71 -8.27 7.90 -5.34
CA ALA A 71 -9.05 8.54 -6.39
C ALA A 71 -8.23 9.66 -7.04
N PRO A 72 -8.39 9.91 -8.36
CA PRO A 72 -7.71 11.02 -9.05
C PRO A 72 -8.14 12.40 -8.53
N ARG A 73 -9.38 12.52 -8.09
CA ARG A 73 -10.01 13.73 -7.51
C ARG A 73 -10.51 13.40 -6.11
N THR A 74 -11.79 13.58 -5.83
CA THR A 74 -12.38 13.15 -4.57
C THR A 74 -12.87 11.70 -4.65
N HIS A 75 -12.95 11.01 -3.51
CA HIS A 75 -13.49 9.65 -3.45
C HIS A 75 -14.96 9.57 -3.85
N LEU A 76 -15.70 10.70 -3.79
CA LEU A 76 -17.11 10.81 -4.14
C LEU A 76 -17.33 11.03 -5.65
N ASP A 77 -16.33 11.51 -6.37
CA ASP A 77 -16.42 11.75 -7.81
C ASP A 77 -16.49 10.43 -8.59
N LYS A 78 -17.43 10.32 -9.54
CA LYS A 78 -17.74 9.08 -10.30
C LYS A 78 -17.99 9.36 -11.78
N VAL A 79 -17.19 10.22 -12.38
CA VAL A 79 -17.23 10.54 -13.81
C VAL A 79 -16.25 9.65 -14.55
N HIS A 80 -16.73 8.80 -15.45
CA HIS A 80 -15.91 7.75 -16.09
C HIS A 80 -14.64 8.29 -16.76
N GLU A 81 -14.73 9.41 -17.44
CA GLU A 81 -13.60 10.04 -18.15
C GLU A 81 -12.45 10.42 -17.22
N TYR A 82 -12.74 10.83 -15.97
CA TYR A 82 -11.76 11.37 -15.04
C TYR A 82 -11.47 10.45 -13.85
N ASP A 83 -12.43 9.62 -13.45
CA ASP A 83 -12.37 8.91 -12.17
C ASP A 83 -12.35 7.38 -12.30
N SER A 84 -12.35 6.85 -13.53
CA SER A 84 -12.36 5.40 -13.78
C SER A 84 -11.06 4.71 -13.35
N GLU A 85 -9.94 5.43 -13.35
CA GLU A 85 -8.65 4.92 -12.90
C GLU A 85 -8.31 5.41 -11.49
N SER A 86 -7.83 4.49 -10.66
CA SER A 86 -7.30 4.79 -9.33
C SER A 86 -5.79 4.59 -9.30
N ARG A 87 -5.13 5.14 -8.27
CA ARG A 87 -3.70 4.99 -8.01
C ARG A 87 -3.49 4.14 -6.77
N HIS A 88 -2.41 3.39 -6.74
CA HIS A 88 -2.06 2.56 -5.60
C HIS A 88 -1.22 3.35 -4.58
N LEU A 89 -1.47 3.11 -3.31
CA LEU A 89 -0.65 3.59 -2.19
C LEU A 89 -0.64 2.50 -1.12
N VAL A 90 0.54 2.10 -0.67
CA VAL A 90 0.65 1.12 0.41
C VAL A 90 0.62 1.85 1.75
N LEU A 91 -0.25 1.39 2.66
CA LEU A 91 -0.33 1.89 4.02
C LEU A 91 0.02 0.77 5.01
N LEU A 92 0.95 1.04 5.93
CA LEU A 92 1.38 0.13 6.98
C LEU A 92 1.05 0.71 8.35
N CYS A 93 0.55 -0.12 9.25
CA CYS A 93 0.23 0.27 10.63
C CYS A 93 1.52 0.32 11.47
N LYS A 94 1.89 1.51 11.95
CA LYS A 94 3.01 1.73 12.87
C LYS A 94 2.66 1.32 14.31
N ASN A 95 1.39 1.50 14.68
CA ASN A 95 0.85 1.23 16.00
C ASN A 95 -0.67 0.99 15.96
N ASN A 96 -1.31 0.84 17.12
CA ASN A 96 -2.76 0.60 17.21
C ASN A 96 -3.60 1.78 16.73
N VAL A 97 -3.12 3.03 16.83
CA VAL A 97 -3.82 4.19 16.27
C VAL A 97 -3.89 4.07 14.76
N GLY A 98 -2.74 3.76 14.11
CA GLY A 98 -2.70 3.52 12.67
C GLY A 98 -3.59 2.35 12.24
N TYR A 99 -3.67 1.28 13.04
CA TYR A 99 -4.58 0.16 12.75
C TYR A 99 -6.05 0.60 12.75
N GLN A 100 -6.49 1.39 13.74
CA GLN A 100 -7.83 1.93 13.78
C GLN A 100 -8.10 2.89 12.60
N ASN A 101 -7.14 3.76 12.29
CA ASN A 101 -7.23 4.69 11.16
C ASN A 101 -7.30 3.95 9.83
N LEU A 102 -6.52 2.88 9.64
CA LEU A 102 -6.58 2.07 8.43
C LEU A 102 -7.93 1.37 8.28
N ILE A 103 -8.53 0.85 9.36
CA ILE A 103 -9.88 0.30 9.35
C ILE A 103 -10.90 1.36 8.88
N GLN A 104 -10.80 2.60 9.39
CA GLN A 104 -11.68 3.69 8.98
C GLN A 104 -11.52 4.02 7.50
N LEU A 105 -10.27 4.18 7.02
CA LEU A 105 -9.98 4.46 5.61
C LEU A 105 -10.55 3.38 4.68
N VAL A 106 -10.27 2.11 4.98
CA VAL A 106 -10.76 0.99 4.15
C VAL A 106 -12.29 0.91 4.20
N SER A 107 -12.91 1.13 5.36
CA SER A 107 -14.37 1.12 5.49
C SER A 107 -15.02 2.25 4.68
N LEU A 108 -14.51 3.48 4.78
CA LEU A 108 -14.99 4.63 3.99
C LEU A 108 -14.79 4.40 2.49
N ALA A 109 -13.67 3.81 2.08
CA ALA A 109 -13.44 3.45 0.69
C ALA A 109 -14.54 2.53 0.12
N TRP A 110 -15.00 1.57 0.91
CA TRP A 110 -16.07 0.64 0.51
C TRP A 110 -17.46 1.25 0.58
N THR A 111 -17.77 2.04 1.62
CA THR A 111 -19.12 2.56 1.86
C THR A 111 -19.44 3.82 1.08
N GLU A 112 -18.45 4.68 0.83
CA GLU A 112 -18.62 5.98 0.20
C GLU A 112 -17.84 6.11 -1.12
N GLY A 113 -16.58 5.66 -1.11
CA GLY A 113 -15.63 5.85 -2.21
C GLY A 113 -15.71 4.83 -3.34
N PHE A 114 -16.61 3.85 -3.26
CA PHE A 114 -16.65 2.78 -4.26
C PHE A 114 -17.08 3.29 -5.64
N TYR A 115 -16.14 3.18 -6.59
CA TYR A 115 -16.37 3.33 -8.03
C TYR A 115 -15.35 2.47 -8.78
N ASN A 116 -15.78 1.33 -9.34
CA ASN A 116 -14.94 0.24 -9.85
C ASN A 116 -14.04 -0.41 -8.78
N LYS A 117 -13.47 0.39 -7.90
CA LYS A 117 -12.61 0.02 -6.77
C LYS A 117 -13.02 0.80 -5.51
N PRO A 118 -12.74 0.29 -4.30
CA PRO A 118 -12.91 1.05 -3.05
C PRO A 118 -11.79 2.10 -2.96
N ARG A 119 -12.14 3.40 -3.09
CA ARG A 119 -11.19 4.49 -3.21
C ARG A 119 -11.23 5.41 -1.99
N VAL A 120 -10.05 5.87 -1.60
CA VAL A 120 -9.84 7.00 -0.70
C VAL A 120 -9.33 8.20 -1.50
N ASP A 121 -9.24 9.38 -0.88
CA ASP A 121 -8.62 10.57 -1.46
C ASP A 121 -7.62 11.23 -0.49
N ASP A 122 -6.95 12.28 -0.95
CA ASP A 122 -5.94 12.99 -0.18
C ASP A 122 -6.51 13.62 1.11
N GLU A 123 -7.80 14.01 1.14
CA GLU A 123 -8.45 14.55 2.34
C GLU A 123 -8.65 13.48 3.40
N GLN A 124 -9.15 12.30 3.01
CA GLN A 124 -9.28 11.17 3.92
C GLN A 124 -7.92 10.66 4.39
N LEU A 125 -6.92 10.60 3.51
CA LEU A 125 -5.55 10.25 3.90
C LEU A 125 -5.00 11.23 4.95
N ARG A 126 -5.18 12.54 4.76
CA ARG A 126 -4.77 13.56 5.74
C ARG A 126 -5.49 13.39 7.09
N ARG A 127 -6.77 13.11 7.07
CA ARG A 127 -7.59 12.93 8.27
C ARG A 127 -7.19 11.72 9.10
N TYR A 128 -6.75 10.64 8.46
CA TYR A 128 -6.47 9.34 9.09
C TYR A 128 -5.01 8.91 8.97
N SER A 129 -4.08 9.84 8.74
CA SER A 129 -2.64 9.54 8.57
C SER A 129 -1.92 9.13 9.86
N ASP A 130 -2.44 9.50 11.04
CA ASP A 130 -1.76 9.25 12.31
C ASP A 130 -1.55 7.75 12.56
N GLY A 131 -0.32 7.41 12.95
CA GLY A 131 0.08 6.02 13.21
C GLY A 131 0.24 5.16 11.94
N LEU A 132 0.19 5.76 10.74
CA LEU A 132 0.43 5.08 9.46
C LEU A 132 1.81 5.45 8.88
N ILE A 133 2.38 4.51 8.15
CA ILE A 133 3.51 4.70 7.24
C ILE A 133 2.99 4.43 5.83
N ALA A 134 3.30 5.32 4.88
CA ALA A 134 2.92 5.14 3.49
C ALA A 134 4.13 4.86 2.59
N LEU A 135 3.92 4.01 1.56
CA LEU A 135 4.89 3.71 0.51
C LEU A 135 4.29 4.08 -0.85
N SER A 136 5.13 4.54 -1.78
CA SER A 136 4.69 5.00 -3.12
C SER A 136 4.13 3.90 -4.02
N ALA A 137 4.08 2.67 -3.53
CA ALA A 137 3.55 1.48 -4.17
C ALA A 137 4.28 1.05 -5.46
N CYS A 138 3.60 0.28 -6.30
CA CYS A 138 4.09 -0.31 -7.55
C CYS A 138 3.96 0.66 -8.74
N LEU A 139 4.12 0.17 -9.98
CA LEU A 139 3.93 0.95 -11.22
C LEU A 139 2.54 1.57 -11.36
N ALA A 140 1.53 1.08 -10.62
CA ALA A 140 0.20 1.68 -10.57
C ALA A 140 0.09 2.84 -9.56
N GLY A 141 1.14 3.12 -8.78
CA GLY A 141 1.21 4.28 -7.89
C GLY A 141 1.24 5.60 -8.67
N GLU A 142 0.80 6.69 -8.03
CA GLU A 142 0.76 8.01 -8.64
C GLU A 142 2.15 8.49 -9.08
N ILE A 143 3.16 8.34 -8.20
CA ILE A 143 4.53 8.79 -8.48
C ILE A 143 5.16 7.98 -9.61
N PRO A 144 5.18 6.62 -9.59
CA PRO A 144 5.70 5.83 -10.68
C PRO A 144 5.01 6.11 -12.03
N ARG A 145 3.69 6.29 -12.05
CA ARG A 145 2.95 6.61 -13.29
C ARG A 145 3.37 7.95 -13.88
N ARG A 146 3.55 8.98 -13.05
CA ARG A 146 4.03 10.29 -13.51
C ARG A 146 5.44 10.21 -14.06
N LEU A 147 6.33 9.44 -13.43
CA LEU A 147 7.68 9.22 -13.94
C LEU A 147 7.67 8.51 -15.30
N LEU A 148 6.82 7.48 -15.47
CA LEU A 148 6.66 6.82 -16.78
C LEU A 148 6.11 7.75 -17.86
N ALA A 149 5.28 8.72 -17.49
CA ALA A 149 4.76 9.76 -18.40
C ALA A 149 5.79 10.87 -18.69
N GLY A 150 6.98 10.87 -18.07
CA GLY A 150 7.98 11.92 -18.18
C GLY A 150 7.68 13.18 -17.38
N GLU A 151 6.73 13.11 -16.43
CA GLU A 151 6.24 14.21 -15.60
C GLU A 151 7.00 14.30 -14.26
N TYR A 152 8.33 14.43 -14.31
CA TYR A 152 9.17 14.38 -13.11
C TYR A 152 8.77 15.39 -12.03
N GLU A 153 8.54 16.66 -12.39
CA GLU A 153 8.16 17.70 -11.41
C GLU A 153 6.79 17.41 -10.77
N ALA A 154 5.85 16.88 -11.53
CA ALA A 154 4.54 16.47 -10.98
C ALA A 154 4.68 15.26 -10.04
N ALA A 155 5.55 14.30 -10.35
CA ALA A 155 5.87 13.18 -9.47
C ALA A 155 6.50 13.67 -8.16
N LYS A 156 7.46 14.58 -8.23
CA LYS A 156 8.12 15.21 -7.08
C LYS A 156 7.13 15.98 -6.20
N GLN A 157 6.24 16.77 -6.79
CA GLN A 157 5.21 17.50 -6.05
C GLN A 157 4.26 16.54 -5.31
N LYS A 158 3.87 15.43 -5.93
CA LYS A 158 3.05 14.41 -5.28
C LYS A 158 3.79 13.71 -4.13
N ALA A 159 5.07 13.44 -4.29
CA ALA A 159 5.90 12.89 -3.20
C ALA A 159 5.98 13.83 -2.00
N LEU A 160 6.19 15.12 -2.24
CA LEU A 160 6.21 16.16 -1.18
C LEU A 160 4.83 16.29 -0.50
N GLN A 161 3.75 16.20 -1.27
CA GLN A 161 2.38 16.19 -0.72
C GLN A 161 2.13 14.99 0.20
N TYR A 162 2.55 13.79 -0.20
CA TYR A 162 2.45 12.61 0.69
C TYR A 162 3.34 12.75 1.93
N GLN A 163 4.54 13.31 1.79
CA GLN A 163 5.40 13.60 2.95
C GLN A 163 4.72 14.59 3.91
N GLU A 164 4.02 15.61 3.39
CA GLU A 164 3.22 16.53 4.22
C GLU A 164 2.06 15.82 4.93
N ILE A 165 1.33 14.93 4.21
CA ILE A 165 0.17 14.20 4.76
C ILE A 165 0.59 13.26 5.90
N PHE A 166 1.64 12.46 5.71
CA PHE A 166 2.06 11.43 6.66
C PHE A 166 3.11 11.91 7.66
N GLY A 167 3.75 13.05 7.39
CA GLY A 167 4.83 13.61 8.21
C GLY A 167 6.20 12.98 7.91
N GLU A 168 7.25 13.67 8.37
CA GLU A 168 8.63 13.22 8.19
C GLU A 168 8.87 11.83 8.80
N GLY A 169 9.54 10.95 8.05
CA GLY A 169 9.84 9.57 8.46
C GLY A 169 8.64 8.61 8.42
N ASN A 170 7.49 9.02 7.85
CA ASN A 170 6.33 8.14 7.67
C ASN A 170 5.86 8.04 6.20
N PHE A 171 6.60 8.60 5.25
CA PHE A 171 6.42 8.37 3.82
C PHE A 171 7.73 7.95 3.20
N TYR A 172 7.70 6.89 2.37
CA TYR A 172 8.87 6.35 1.67
C TYR A 172 8.57 6.09 0.21
N LEU A 173 9.56 6.35 -0.63
CA LEU A 173 9.54 5.94 -2.02
C LEU A 173 9.92 4.45 -2.11
N GLU A 174 9.10 3.67 -2.80
CA GLU A 174 9.27 2.23 -2.95
C GLU A 174 10.01 1.92 -4.25
N LEU A 175 11.07 1.12 -4.16
CA LEU A 175 11.76 0.55 -5.31
C LEU A 175 11.37 -0.92 -5.45
N GLN A 176 10.95 -1.31 -6.65
CA GLN A 176 10.67 -2.70 -6.99
C GLN A 176 11.59 -3.16 -8.13
N ASP A 177 12.04 -4.40 -8.08
CA ASP A 177 12.78 -5.04 -9.17
C ASP A 177 12.25 -6.47 -9.41
N HIS A 178 11.32 -6.58 -10.33
CA HIS A 178 10.81 -7.86 -10.85
C HIS A 178 11.39 -8.17 -12.24
N GLY A 179 12.47 -7.49 -12.65
CA GLY A 179 13.12 -7.67 -13.94
C GLY A 179 12.39 -7.00 -15.11
N ILE A 180 11.29 -6.28 -14.89
CA ILE A 180 10.51 -5.62 -15.93
C ILE A 180 11.15 -4.28 -16.35
N ARG A 181 10.94 -3.93 -17.63
CA ARG A 181 11.60 -2.79 -18.28
C ARG A 181 11.23 -1.47 -17.63
N GLU A 182 9.97 -1.29 -17.30
CA GLU A 182 9.41 -0.07 -16.72
C GLU A 182 10.05 0.25 -15.35
N GLN A 183 10.22 -0.76 -14.50
CA GLN A 183 10.89 -0.58 -13.20
C GLN A 183 12.36 -0.20 -13.37
N LYS A 184 13.08 -0.86 -14.29
CA LYS A 184 14.48 -0.51 -14.59
C LYS A 184 14.63 0.92 -15.10
N TYR A 185 13.63 1.44 -15.81
CA TYR A 185 13.62 2.79 -16.33
C TYR A 185 13.38 3.84 -15.24
N ILE A 186 12.40 3.64 -14.35
CA ILE A 186 12.03 4.65 -13.35
C ILE A 186 12.82 4.57 -12.04
N ASN A 187 13.35 3.39 -11.65
CA ASN A 187 14.07 3.25 -10.37
C ASN A 187 15.20 4.27 -10.17
N PRO A 188 16.00 4.65 -11.20
CA PRO A 188 17.00 5.71 -11.04
C PRO A 188 16.43 7.12 -10.84
N MET A 189 15.13 7.33 -11.07
CA MET A 189 14.45 8.63 -10.94
C MET A 189 13.74 8.77 -9.59
N ILE A 190 13.49 7.65 -8.90
CA ILE A 190 12.89 7.56 -7.57
C ILE A 190 13.95 7.84 -6.49
#